data_008f75e24b48202965942d7fa33880c7
#
_entry.id   008f75e24b48202965942d7fa33880c7
#
_cell.length_a   1.000
_cell.length_b   1.000
_cell.length_c   1.000
_cell.angle_alpha   90.00
_cell.angle_beta   90.00
_cell.angle_gamma   90.00
#
_symmetry.space_group_name_H-M   'P 1'
#
loop_
_entity.id
_entity.type
_entity.pdbx_description
1 polymer ?
#
loop_
_entity_poly.entity_id
_entity_poly.type
_entity_poly.pdbx_seq_one_letter_code
_entity_poly.pdbx_strand_id
1 'polypeptide(L)' 'MKVVELLSELRGLSADELGRRAKDLDDQVFRLRLQRSIGQAESGNKIRPLRKELARIKTVLREKGVGG' A
#
# COMPACT_ATOMS: atom_id res chain seq x y z
N MET A 1 -4.10 -14.02 7.96
CA MET A 1 -2.75 -14.05 7.39
C MET A 1 -1.77 -13.31 8.30
N LYS A 2 -0.64 -13.92 8.57
CA LYS A 2 0.34 -13.31 9.47
C LYS A 2 1.13 -12.22 8.75
N VAL A 3 1.45 -11.15 9.47
CA VAL A 3 2.24 -10.03 8.93
C VAL A 3 3.60 -10.50 8.40
N VAL A 4 4.20 -11.47 9.07
CA VAL A 4 5.50 -12.04 8.66
C VAL A 4 5.42 -12.65 7.26
N GLU A 5 4.35 -13.37 6.97
CA GLU A 5 4.14 -13.98 5.66
C GLU A 5 3.99 -12.94 4.56
N LEU A 6 3.23 -11.86 4.84
CA LEU A 6 3.06 -10.77 3.91
C LEU A 6 4.36 -10.05 3.62
N LEU A 7 5.15 -9.80 4.65
CA LEU A 7 6.46 -9.17 4.48
C LEU A 7 7.40 -10.06 3.69
N SER A 8 7.35 -11.37 3.94
CA SER A 8 8.17 -12.33 3.21
C SER A 8 7.85 -12.32 1.71
N GLU A 9 6.57 -12.29 1.36
CA GLU A 9 6.14 -12.20 -0.02
C GLU A 9 6.62 -10.91 -0.68
N LEU A 10 6.50 -9.80 0.01
CA LEU A 10 6.94 -8.50 -0.50
C LEU A 10 8.45 -8.45 -0.69
N ARG A 11 9.21 -9.08 0.20
CA ARG A 11 10.67 -9.14 0.07
C ARG A 11 11.12 -9.95 -1.14
N GLY A 12 10.29 -10.88 -1.60
CA GLY A 12 10.56 -11.65 -2.80
C GLY A 12 10.34 -10.87 -4.10
N LEU A 13 9.70 -9.71 -4.04
CA LEU A 13 9.46 -8.88 -5.21
C LEU A 13 10.64 -7.95 -5.48
N SER A 14 10.82 -7.57 -6.74
CA SER A 14 11.84 -6.59 -7.11
C SER A 14 11.41 -5.20 -6.63
N ALA A 15 12.39 -4.29 -6.53
CA ALA A 15 12.12 -2.90 -6.16
C ALA A 15 11.17 -2.24 -7.16
N ASP A 16 11.31 -2.55 -8.45
CA ASP A 16 10.42 -2.01 -9.48
C ASP A 16 8.98 -2.46 -9.30
N GLU A 17 8.78 -3.75 -9.01
CA GLU A 17 7.45 -4.29 -8.76
C GLU A 17 6.81 -3.68 -7.52
N LEU A 18 7.60 -3.53 -6.45
CA LEU A 18 7.13 -2.90 -5.22
C LEU A 18 6.74 -1.44 -5.46
N GLY A 19 7.54 -0.73 -6.25
CA GLY A 19 7.25 0.65 -6.61
C GLY A 19 5.93 0.79 -7.36
N ARG A 20 5.70 -0.11 -8.34
CA ARG A 20 4.44 -0.12 -9.09
C ARG A 20 3.26 -0.39 -8.18
N ARG A 21 3.40 -1.35 -7.28
CA ARG A 21 2.35 -1.72 -6.34
C ARG A 21 2.02 -0.56 -5.41
N ALA A 22 3.06 0.11 -4.92
CA ALA A 22 2.88 1.29 -4.07
C ALA A 22 2.13 2.40 -4.80
N LYS A 23 2.47 2.63 -6.05
CA LYS A 23 1.81 3.64 -6.87
C LYS A 23 0.35 3.30 -7.10
N ASP A 24 0.04 2.04 -7.41
CA ASP A 24 -1.34 1.59 -7.59
C ASP A 24 -2.16 1.78 -6.31
N LEU A 25 -1.58 1.45 -5.17
CA LEU A 25 -2.24 1.62 -3.88
C LEU A 25 -2.47 3.09 -3.56
N ASP A 26 -1.50 3.95 -3.85
CA ASP A 26 -1.66 5.40 -3.67
C ASP A 26 -2.82 5.92 -4.53
N ASP A 27 -2.92 5.48 -5.77
CA ASP A 27 -4.01 5.86 -6.65
C ASP A 27 -5.37 5.41 -6.11
N GLN A 28 -5.45 4.18 -5.60
CA GLN A 28 -6.66 3.65 -5.01
C GLN A 28 -7.07 4.45 -3.78
N VAL A 29 -6.13 4.76 -2.91
CA VAL A 29 -6.37 5.57 -1.72
C VAL A 29 -6.86 6.96 -2.11
N PHE A 30 -6.24 7.55 -3.11
CA PHE A 30 -6.64 8.87 -3.61
C PHE A 30 -8.08 8.87 -4.10
N ARG A 31 -8.46 7.87 -4.90
CA ARG A 31 -9.83 7.73 -5.40
C ARG A 31 -10.84 7.55 -4.28
N LEU A 32 -10.48 6.74 -3.29
CA LEU A 32 -11.36 6.49 -2.15
C LEU A 32 -11.52 7.74 -1.30
N ARG A 33 -10.48 8.55 -1.17
CA ARG A 33 -10.57 9.83 -0.45
C ARG A 33 -11.50 10.81 -1.17
N LEU A 34 -11.45 10.83 -2.50
CA LEU A 34 -12.38 11.63 -3.28
C LEU A 34 -13.82 11.20 -3.06
N GLN A 35 -14.07 9.89 -3.09
CA GLN A 35 -15.40 9.34 -2.85
C GLN A 35 -15.90 9.70 -1.45
N ARG A 36 -15.03 9.65 -0.47
CA ARG A 36 -15.37 10.00 0.90
C ARG A 36 -15.75 11.46 1.01
N SER A 37 -15.05 12.34 0.30
CA SER A 37 -15.34 13.78 0.34
C SER A 37 -16.70 14.12 -0.26
N ILE A 38 -17.23 13.27 -1.13
CA ILE A 38 -18.57 13.43 -1.69
C ILE A 38 -19.65 12.64 -0.96
N GLY A 39 -19.35 12.18 0.25
CA GLY A 39 -20.34 11.61 1.15
C GLY A 39 -20.46 10.11 1.20
N GLN A 40 -19.53 9.36 0.59
CA GLN A 40 -19.57 7.90 0.65
C GLN A 40 -18.77 7.38 1.85
N ALA A 41 -19.47 7.17 2.95
CA ALA A 41 -18.83 6.76 4.21
C ALA A 41 -18.08 5.42 4.14
N GLU A 42 -18.52 4.50 3.28
CA GLU A 42 -17.91 3.19 3.14
C GLU A 42 -16.47 3.25 2.65
N SER A 43 -16.12 4.31 1.93
CA SER A 43 -14.77 4.48 1.39
C SER A 43 -13.70 4.51 2.47
N GLY A 44 -14.02 5.03 3.66
CA GLY A 44 -13.08 5.08 4.77
C GLY A 44 -12.63 3.72 5.22
N ASN A 45 -13.53 2.73 5.20
CA ASN A 45 -13.21 1.36 5.59
C ASN A 45 -12.29 0.67 4.59
N LYS A 46 -12.36 1.06 3.32
CA LYS A 46 -11.53 0.50 2.27
C LYS A 46 -10.12 1.10 2.26
N ILE A 47 -9.98 2.34 2.71
CA ILE A 47 -8.69 3.03 2.75
C ILE A 47 -7.75 2.38 3.76
N ARG A 48 -8.25 1.99 4.92
CA ARG A 48 -7.43 1.48 6.02
C ARG A 48 -6.55 0.29 5.63
N PRO A 49 -7.10 -0.80 5.04
CA PRO A 49 -6.26 -1.92 4.64
C PRO A 49 -5.27 -1.57 3.53
N LEU A 50 -5.64 -0.68 2.62
CA LEU A 50 -4.76 -0.24 1.55
C LEU A 50 -3.56 0.54 2.10
N ARG A 51 -3.79 1.40 3.09
CA ARG A 51 -2.71 2.14 3.73
C ARG A 51 -1.77 1.23 4.49
N LYS A 52 -2.27 0.19 5.13
CA LYS A 52 -1.43 -0.79 5.81
C LYS A 52 -0.53 -1.53 4.83
N GLU A 53 -1.08 -1.97 3.71
CA GLU A 53 -0.31 -2.64 2.68
C GLU A 53 0.75 -1.72 2.10
N LEU A 54 0.39 -0.47 1.84
CA LEU A 54 1.32 0.54 1.34
C LEU A 54 2.47 0.75 2.32
N ALA A 55 2.19 0.83 3.62
CA ALA A 55 3.22 1.00 4.63
C ALA A 55 4.19 -0.18 4.65
N ARG A 56 3.69 -1.40 4.48
CA ARG A 56 4.54 -2.59 4.39
C ARG A 56 5.44 -2.55 3.17
N ILE A 57 4.90 -2.15 2.03
CA ILE A 57 5.67 -2.02 0.80
C ILE A 57 6.79 -0.99 0.97
N LYS A 58 6.48 0.14 1.56
CA LYS A 58 7.48 1.18 1.83
C LYS A 58 8.58 0.69 2.77
N THR A 59 8.21 -0.10 3.78
CA THR A 59 9.17 -0.69 4.70
C THR A 59 10.15 -1.60 3.96
N VAL A 60 9.63 -2.48 3.09
CA VAL A 60 10.47 -3.40 2.32
C VAL A 60 11.35 -2.64 1.33
N LEU A 61 10.84 -1.61 0.68
CA LEU A 61 11.63 -0.77 -0.21
C LEU A 61 12.80 -0.13 0.53
N ARG A 62 12.53 0.34 1.74
CA ARG A 62 13.59 0.93 2.59
C ARG A 62 14.64 -0.11 2.94
N GLU A 63 14.24 -1.33 3.26
CA GLU A 63 15.18 -2.42 3.53
C GLU A 63 16.06 -2.73 2.33
N LYS A 64 15.52 -2.59 1.12
CA LYS A 64 16.28 -2.82 -0.11
C LYS A 64 17.19 -1.67 -0.49
N GLY A 65 17.17 -0.60 0.28
CA GLY A 65 18.01 0.57 0.02
C GLY A 65 17.49 1.50 -1.06
N VAL A 66 16.25 1.31 -1.47
CA VAL A 66 15.60 2.22 -2.42
C VAL A 66 15.11 3.42 -1.64
N GLY A 67 15.57 4.58 -2.02
CA GLY A 67 15.35 5.81 -1.31
C GLY A 67 13.91 6.05 -0.91
N GLY A 68 13.73 6.54 0.23
CA GLY A 68 12.45 6.72 0.74
C GLY A 68 12.15 7.99 1.38
#